data_617bbca9bec241c6befc4cd881028064
#
_entry.id   617bbca9bec241c6befc4cd881028064
#
_cell.length_a   1.000
_cell.length_b   1.000
_cell.length_c   1.000
_cell.angle_alpha   90.00
_cell.angle_beta   90.00
_cell.angle_gamma   90.00
#
_symmetry.space_group_name_H-M   'P 1'
#
loop_
_entity.id
_entity.type
_entity.pdbx_description
1 polymer ?
#
loop_
_entity_poly.entity_id
_entity_poly.type
_entity_poly.pdbx_seq_one_letter_code
_entity_poly.pdbx_strand_id
1 'polypeptide(L)'
;MSETPTRRINFRAFKVLCREMSTYEDLNTLFNDLVELICRSFEVKACAILLFDEREQELFHVATYGISDEYLAKGPIPIRLEDSPLKKGEAVCIDNMLCDDRVLYPEAAKQEGFHAMLCFPITCRKDVIGMIRVYHNEPLQLAEYDMDSFAVLNRLLGLVIEHHGMKNFIDDVKSSFSNLPLRMLEGFGS
;
A
#
# COMPACT_ATOMS: atom_id res chain seq x y z
N MET A 1 -19.78 -21.67 -19.73
CA MET A 1 -18.58 -20.87 -19.40
C MET A 1 -19.13 -19.50 -19.02
N SER A 2 -19.22 -19.20 -17.72
CA SER A 2 -19.63 -17.87 -17.26
C SER A 2 -18.40 -16.96 -17.41
N GLU A 3 -18.48 -15.96 -18.26
CA GLU A 3 -17.48 -14.91 -18.34
C GLU A 3 -17.45 -14.18 -17.01
N THR A 4 -16.32 -14.25 -16.32
CA THR A 4 -16.09 -13.43 -15.12
C THR A 4 -16.14 -11.97 -15.55
N PRO A 5 -16.95 -11.11 -14.93
CA PRO A 5 -17.09 -9.74 -15.36
C PRO A 5 -15.74 -9.02 -15.19
N THR A 6 -15.16 -8.57 -16.28
CA THR A 6 -13.95 -7.77 -16.27
C THR A 6 -14.30 -6.40 -15.71
N ARG A 7 -13.87 -6.11 -14.49
CA ARG A 7 -14.06 -4.79 -13.86
C ARG A 7 -13.11 -3.79 -14.50
N ARG A 8 -13.56 -2.57 -14.72
CA ARG A 8 -12.77 -1.48 -15.33
C ARG A 8 -12.66 -0.30 -14.39
N ILE A 9 -11.45 0.22 -14.26
CA ILE A 9 -11.23 1.51 -13.59
C ILE A 9 -11.98 2.60 -14.37
N ASN A 10 -12.86 3.29 -13.67
CA ASN A 10 -13.44 4.50 -14.22
C ASN A 10 -12.35 5.60 -14.17
N PHE A 11 -12.05 6.23 -15.30
CA PHE A 11 -11.10 7.36 -15.38
C PHE A 11 -11.41 8.47 -14.36
N ARG A 12 -12.68 8.64 -14.00
CA ARG A 12 -13.11 9.57 -12.95
C ARG A 12 -12.57 9.16 -11.57
N ALA A 13 -12.62 7.87 -11.24
CA ALA A 13 -12.08 7.35 -9.98
C ALA A 13 -10.55 7.53 -9.93
N PHE A 14 -9.84 7.21 -11.01
CA PHE A 14 -8.40 7.43 -11.10
C PHE A 14 -8.01 8.91 -10.90
N LYS A 15 -8.75 9.84 -11.50
CA LYS A 15 -8.53 11.28 -11.29
C LYS A 15 -8.72 11.70 -9.84
N VAL A 16 -9.71 11.14 -9.14
CA VAL A 16 -9.94 11.44 -7.72
C VAL A 16 -8.76 10.95 -6.90
N LEU A 17 -8.32 9.70 -7.09
CA LEU A 17 -7.16 9.13 -6.40
C LEU A 17 -5.89 9.98 -6.60
N CYS A 18 -5.58 10.36 -7.83
CA CYS A 18 -4.43 11.23 -8.12
C CYS A 18 -4.55 12.61 -7.47
N ARG A 19 -5.77 13.17 -7.41
CA ARG A 19 -6.00 14.46 -6.77
C ARG A 19 -5.77 14.38 -5.27
N GLU A 20 -6.30 13.37 -4.59
CA GLU A 20 -6.08 13.17 -3.14
C GLU A 20 -4.57 13.05 -2.84
N MET A 21 -3.82 12.29 -3.65
CA MET A 21 -2.36 12.19 -3.51
C MET A 21 -1.60 13.50 -3.77
N SER A 22 -2.16 14.43 -4.55
CA SER A 22 -1.51 15.70 -4.87
C SER A 22 -1.82 16.84 -3.88
N THR A 23 -2.88 16.69 -3.08
CA THR A 23 -3.40 17.74 -2.18
C THR A 23 -3.38 17.32 -0.71
N TYR A 24 -2.78 16.18 -0.37
CA TYR A 24 -2.75 15.68 1.00
C TYR A 24 -1.97 16.60 1.93
N GLU A 25 -2.40 16.71 3.16
CA GLU A 25 -1.73 17.44 4.25
C GLU A 25 -1.06 16.47 5.22
N ASP A 26 -1.69 15.32 5.45
CA ASP A 26 -1.26 14.26 6.36
C ASP A 26 -1.30 12.88 5.68
N LEU A 27 -0.24 12.09 5.84
CA LEU A 27 -0.12 10.76 5.24
C LEU A 27 -1.13 9.75 5.77
N ASN A 28 -1.44 9.79 7.06
CA ASN A 28 -2.38 8.84 7.64
C ASN A 28 -3.79 9.07 7.08
N THR A 29 -4.19 10.32 6.97
CA THR A 29 -5.46 10.70 6.33
C THR A 29 -5.48 10.25 4.88
N LEU A 30 -4.41 10.54 4.12
CA LEU A 30 -4.28 10.11 2.73
C LEU A 30 -4.43 8.60 2.57
N PHE A 31 -3.74 7.81 3.40
CA PHE A 31 -3.80 6.34 3.30
C PHE A 31 -5.20 5.81 3.58
N ASN A 32 -5.90 6.33 4.59
CA ASN A 32 -7.27 5.93 4.91
C ASN A 32 -8.24 6.30 3.79
N ASP A 33 -8.14 7.49 3.23
CA ASP A 33 -8.96 7.93 2.10
C ASP A 33 -8.70 7.08 0.86
N LEU A 34 -7.43 6.71 0.58
CA LEU A 34 -7.07 5.89 -0.56
C LEU A 34 -7.65 4.48 -0.46
N VAL A 35 -7.57 3.79 0.69
CA VAL A 35 -8.12 2.44 0.82
C VAL A 35 -9.64 2.42 0.67
N GLU A 36 -10.33 3.43 1.20
CA GLU A 36 -11.77 3.59 1.04
C GLU A 36 -12.16 3.87 -0.42
N LEU A 37 -11.47 4.82 -1.07
CA LEU A 37 -11.69 5.17 -2.47
C LEU A 37 -11.43 3.99 -3.42
N ILE A 38 -10.38 3.21 -3.17
CA ILE A 38 -10.10 1.99 -3.93
C ILE A 38 -11.26 1.02 -3.78
N CYS A 39 -11.70 0.72 -2.56
CA CYS A 39 -12.81 -0.20 -2.34
C CYS A 39 -14.09 0.23 -3.06
N ARG A 40 -14.45 1.50 -2.95
CA ARG A 40 -15.65 2.05 -3.60
C ARG A 40 -15.54 2.11 -5.13
N SER A 41 -14.35 2.45 -5.64
CA SER A 41 -14.14 2.63 -7.08
C SER A 41 -14.10 1.32 -7.86
N PHE A 42 -13.60 0.26 -7.23
CA PHE A 42 -13.47 -1.08 -7.83
C PHE A 42 -14.56 -2.05 -7.34
N GLU A 43 -15.45 -1.59 -6.45
CA GLU A 43 -16.48 -2.41 -5.85
C GLU A 43 -15.90 -3.70 -5.24
N VAL A 44 -14.73 -3.59 -4.61
CA VAL A 44 -14.07 -4.70 -3.92
C VAL A 44 -14.41 -4.71 -2.44
N LYS A 45 -14.27 -5.88 -1.81
CA LYS A 45 -14.70 -6.08 -0.42
C LYS A 45 -13.82 -5.31 0.56
N ALA A 46 -12.50 -5.34 0.36
CA ALA A 46 -11.57 -4.71 1.29
C ALA A 46 -10.27 -4.30 0.60
N CYS A 47 -9.57 -3.35 1.23
CA CYS A 47 -8.26 -2.89 0.80
C CYS A 47 -7.36 -2.63 2.01
N ALA A 48 -6.06 -2.87 1.84
CA ALA A 48 -5.04 -2.54 2.82
C ALA A 48 -3.81 -1.95 2.15
N ILE A 49 -3.21 -0.95 2.80
CA ILE A 49 -1.87 -0.46 2.51
C ILE A 49 -0.94 -1.02 3.58
N LEU A 50 0.13 -1.68 3.15
CA LEU A 50 1.16 -2.25 4.01
C LEU A 50 2.51 -1.66 3.62
N LEU A 51 3.32 -1.32 4.61
CA LEU A 51 4.71 -0.90 4.41
C LEU A 51 5.67 -1.92 5.01
N PHE A 52 6.92 -1.92 4.53
CA PHE A 52 7.97 -2.78 5.04
C PHE A 52 8.57 -2.19 6.32
N ASP A 53 8.68 -3.03 7.33
CA ASP A 53 9.57 -2.81 8.44
C ASP A 53 10.86 -3.60 8.18
N GLU A 54 11.94 -2.87 7.83
CA GLU A 54 13.23 -3.48 7.54
C GLU A 54 13.90 -4.08 8.78
N ARG A 55 13.55 -3.60 9.98
CA ARG A 55 14.12 -4.10 11.25
C ARG A 55 13.51 -5.43 11.65
N GLU A 56 12.18 -5.49 11.61
CA GLU A 56 11.43 -6.70 11.95
C GLU A 56 11.33 -7.67 10.77
N GLN A 57 11.69 -7.25 9.54
CA GLN A 57 11.54 -8.03 8.30
C GLN A 57 10.10 -8.45 8.04
N GLU A 58 9.17 -7.57 8.35
CA GLU A 58 7.73 -7.81 8.25
C GLU A 58 7.00 -6.67 7.52
N LEU A 59 5.79 -6.97 7.08
CA LEU A 59 4.84 -6.00 6.57
C LEU A 59 3.89 -5.60 7.68
N PHE A 60 3.71 -4.31 7.90
CA PHE A 60 2.72 -3.79 8.82
C PHE A 60 1.64 -2.97 8.09
N HIS A 61 0.42 -3.05 8.62
CA HIS A 61 -0.70 -2.30 8.06
C HIS A 61 -0.62 -0.83 8.48
N VAL A 62 -0.67 0.07 7.52
CA VAL A 62 -0.73 1.53 7.78
C VAL A 62 -2.15 2.07 7.60
N ALA A 63 -2.94 1.46 6.72
CA ALA A 63 -4.36 1.76 6.57
C ALA A 63 -5.11 0.55 6.04
N THR A 64 -6.37 0.41 6.45
CA THR A 64 -7.24 -0.68 6.03
C THR A 64 -8.68 -0.20 5.89
N TYR A 65 -9.43 -0.81 4.96
CA TYR A 65 -10.86 -0.60 4.80
C TYR A 65 -11.55 -1.92 4.52
N GLY A 66 -12.65 -2.21 5.22
CA GLY A 66 -13.42 -3.44 5.03
C GLY A 66 -12.75 -4.71 5.57
N ILE A 67 -11.80 -4.57 6.51
CA ILE A 67 -11.07 -5.66 7.18
C ILE A 67 -11.40 -5.63 8.68
N SER A 68 -11.71 -6.78 9.27
CA SER A 68 -12.01 -6.90 10.70
C SER A 68 -10.73 -6.87 11.56
N ASP A 69 -10.88 -6.49 12.84
CA ASP A 69 -9.78 -6.54 13.81
C ASP A 69 -9.28 -7.98 14.02
N GLU A 70 -10.17 -8.97 13.95
CA GLU A 70 -9.83 -10.38 14.04
C GLU A 70 -8.89 -10.80 12.90
N TYR A 71 -9.18 -10.36 11.67
CA TYR A 71 -8.30 -10.63 10.54
C TYR A 71 -6.96 -9.89 10.65
N LEU A 72 -6.93 -8.69 11.18
CA LEU A 72 -5.69 -7.95 11.42
C LEU A 72 -4.82 -8.63 12.49
N ALA A 73 -5.44 -9.25 13.50
CA ALA A 73 -4.76 -9.96 14.57
C ALA A 73 -4.25 -11.38 14.18
N LYS A 74 -4.39 -11.81 12.92
CA LYS A 74 -4.02 -13.16 12.46
C LYS A 74 -2.55 -13.55 12.64
N GLY A 75 -1.68 -12.58 12.80
CA GLY A 75 -0.24 -12.78 12.98
C GLY A 75 0.62 -11.96 12.00
N PRO A 76 1.95 -12.05 12.16
CA PRO A 76 2.91 -11.28 11.38
C PRO A 76 2.90 -11.70 9.91
N ILE A 77 3.24 -10.76 9.03
CA ILE A 77 3.35 -10.99 7.59
C ILE A 77 4.82 -10.84 7.22
N PRO A 78 5.62 -11.93 7.26
CA PRO A 78 7.03 -11.87 6.95
C PRO A 78 7.27 -11.49 5.48
N ILE A 79 8.36 -10.77 5.26
CA ILE A 79 8.79 -10.38 3.90
C ILE A 79 9.42 -11.60 3.24
N ARG A 80 8.67 -12.29 2.39
CA ARG A 80 9.17 -13.38 1.55
C ARG A 80 9.46 -12.87 0.15
N LEU A 81 10.50 -12.04 0.02
CA LEU A 81 10.78 -11.36 -1.25
C LEU A 81 11.69 -12.15 -2.19
N GLU A 82 12.46 -13.14 -1.72
CA GLU A 82 13.59 -13.69 -2.47
C GLU A 82 13.19 -14.24 -3.85
N ASP A 83 12.01 -14.84 -3.97
CA ASP A 83 11.49 -15.34 -5.26
C ASP A 83 10.12 -14.75 -5.63
N SER A 84 9.70 -13.68 -4.97
CA SER A 84 8.39 -13.07 -5.21
C SER A 84 8.41 -12.14 -6.43
N PRO A 85 7.41 -12.20 -7.33
CA PRO A 85 7.20 -11.20 -8.38
C PRO A 85 7.14 -9.77 -7.82
N LEU A 86 6.66 -9.61 -6.58
CA LEU A 86 6.62 -8.32 -5.89
C LEU A 86 8.01 -7.67 -5.77
N LYS A 87 9.09 -8.46 -5.57
CA LYS A 87 10.46 -7.94 -5.56
C LYS A 87 10.86 -7.30 -6.87
N LYS A 88 10.31 -7.78 -7.98
CA LYS A 88 10.52 -7.23 -9.32
C LYS A 88 9.63 -6.04 -9.64
N GLY A 89 8.76 -5.65 -8.71
CA GLY A 89 7.77 -4.61 -8.93
C GLY A 89 6.56 -5.09 -9.74
N GLU A 90 6.33 -6.40 -9.79
CA GLU A 90 5.21 -7.01 -10.51
C GLU A 90 4.03 -7.28 -9.57
N ALA A 91 2.82 -7.08 -10.06
CA ALA A 91 1.61 -7.41 -9.30
C ALA A 91 1.44 -8.93 -9.18
N VAL A 92 0.85 -9.36 -8.06
CA VAL A 92 0.52 -10.75 -7.79
C VAL A 92 -0.98 -10.92 -7.68
N CYS A 93 -1.52 -11.87 -8.45
CA CYS A 93 -2.91 -12.27 -8.43
C CYS A 93 -3.04 -13.61 -7.70
N ILE A 94 -3.95 -13.70 -6.75
CA ILE A 94 -4.34 -14.93 -6.05
C ILE A 94 -5.83 -15.10 -6.24
N ASP A 95 -6.20 -16.03 -7.11
CA ASP A 95 -7.59 -16.26 -7.49
C ASP A 95 -8.39 -16.99 -6.40
N ASN A 96 -7.72 -17.81 -5.59
CA ASN A 96 -8.33 -18.53 -4.48
C ASN A 96 -7.38 -18.59 -3.27
N MET A 97 -7.64 -17.73 -2.29
CA MET A 97 -6.86 -17.63 -1.05
C MET A 97 -6.95 -18.88 -0.15
N LEU A 98 -7.92 -19.74 -0.36
CA LEU A 98 -8.16 -20.92 0.49
C LEU A 98 -7.26 -22.10 0.11
N CYS A 99 -6.68 -22.10 -1.10
CA CYS A 99 -5.86 -23.21 -1.59
C CYS A 99 -4.56 -22.78 -2.27
N ASP A 100 -4.21 -21.49 -2.22
CA ASP A 100 -2.95 -20.99 -2.77
C ASP A 100 -1.87 -21.00 -1.69
N ASP A 101 -0.77 -21.74 -1.93
CA ASP A 101 0.33 -21.93 -0.99
C ASP A 101 1.06 -20.62 -0.61
N ARG A 102 0.86 -19.55 -1.38
CA ARG A 102 1.39 -18.21 -1.08
C ARG A 102 0.63 -17.51 0.05
N VAL A 103 -0.56 -17.98 0.39
CA VAL A 103 -1.39 -17.42 1.47
C VAL A 103 -0.98 -18.02 2.80
N LEU A 104 -0.51 -17.18 3.73
CA LEU A 104 -0.04 -17.62 5.04
C LEU A 104 -1.16 -18.03 6.00
N TYR A 105 -2.31 -17.38 5.89
CA TYR A 105 -3.44 -17.53 6.83
C TYR A 105 -4.75 -17.84 6.10
N PRO A 106 -4.88 -19.01 5.43
CA PRO A 106 -6.06 -19.34 4.64
C PRO A 106 -7.34 -19.46 5.49
N GLU A 107 -7.24 -19.95 6.72
CA GLU A 107 -8.40 -20.06 7.61
C GLU A 107 -8.91 -18.68 8.06
N ALA A 108 -8.01 -17.73 8.33
CA ALA A 108 -8.40 -16.35 8.62
C ALA A 108 -9.06 -15.70 7.40
N ALA A 109 -8.54 -15.93 6.19
CA ALA A 109 -9.15 -15.45 4.96
C ALA A 109 -10.56 -16.01 4.74
N LYS A 110 -10.76 -17.29 5.07
CA LYS A 110 -12.06 -17.96 5.00
C LYS A 110 -13.07 -17.35 5.98
N GLN A 111 -12.65 -17.13 7.24
CA GLN A 111 -13.52 -16.52 8.26
C GLN A 111 -13.91 -15.09 7.88
N GLU A 112 -12.98 -14.32 7.32
CA GLU A 112 -13.23 -12.98 6.80
C GLU A 112 -14.08 -12.97 5.52
N GLY A 113 -14.19 -14.12 4.86
CA GLY A 113 -14.91 -14.28 3.60
C GLY A 113 -14.15 -13.67 2.42
N PHE A 114 -12.81 -13.76 2.45
CA PHE A 114 -11.95 -13.40 1.34
C PHE A 114 -11.69 -14.63 0.47
N HIS A 115 -12.00 -14.50 -0.82
CA HIS A 115 -11.75 -15.55 -1.82
C HIS A 115 -10.54 -15.23 -2.69
N ALA A 116 -10.46 -14.01 -3.18
CA ALA A 116 -9.37 -13.56 -4.05
C ALA A 116 -8.59 -12.38 -3.44
N MET A 117 -7.32 -12.26 -3.81
CA MET A 117 -6.45 -11.17 -3.41
C MET A 117 -5.57 -10.70 -4.58
N LEU A 118 -5.49 -9.40 -4.76
CA LEU A 118 -4.51 -8.75 -5.64
C LEU A 118 -3.51 -8.00 -4.78
N CYS A 119 -2.22 -8.18 -5.06
CA CYS A 119 -1.13 -7.47 -4.41
C CYS A 119 -0.40 -6.61 -5.44
N PHE A 120 -0.33 -5.32 -5.19
CA PHE A 120 0.37 -4.35 -6.02
C PHE A 120 1.53 -3.76 -5.24
N PRO A 121 2.79 -3.87 -5.70
CA PRO A 121 3.92 -3.29 -5.00
C PRO A 121 3.91 -1.76 -5.05
N ILE A 122 4.18 -1.13 -3.93
CA ILE A 122 4.48 0.30 -3.84
C ILE A 122 5.98 0.44 -4.04
N THR A 123 6.37 1.12 -5.13
CA THR A 123 7.77 1.25 -5.49
C THR A 123 8.24 2.69 -5.40
N CYS A 124 9.41 2.89 -4.81
CA CYS A 124 10.13 4.14 -4.83
C CYS A 124 11.47 3.93 -5.52
N ARG A 125 11.73 4.65 -6.62
CA ARG A 125 12.89 4.45 -7.49
C ARG A 125 12.96 2.99 -8.00
N LYS A 126 13.83 2.17 -7.39
CA LYS A 126 14.02 0.76 -7.75
C LYS A 126 13.61 -0.21 -6.63
N ASP A 127 13.28 0.33 -5.47
CA ASP A 127 13.00 -0.45 -4.28
C ASP A 127 11.51 -0.57 -4.04
N VAL A 128 11.07 -1.75 -3.62
CA VAL A 128 9.71 -1.98 -3.15
C VAL A 128 9.67 -1.63 -1.68
N ILE A 129 8.89 -0.63 -1.31
CA ILE A 129 8.77 -0.11 0.06
C ILE A 129 7.51 -0.58 0.78
N GLY A 130 6.62 -1.25 0.06
CA GLY A 130 5.34 -1.73 0.59
C GLY A 130 4.47 -2.31 -0.50
N MET A 131 3.19 -2.48 -0.19
CA MET A 131 2.20 -2.96 -1.14
C MET A 131 0.79 -2.49 -0.82
N ILE A 132 -0.05 -2.43 -1.86
CA ILE A 132 -1.51 -2.37 -1.71
C ILE A 132 -2.05 -3.77 -1.91
N ARG A 133 -2.87 -4.26 -0.98
CA ARG A 133 -3.65 -5.50 -1.11
C ARG A 133 -5.12 -5.18 -1.28
N VAL A 134 -5.72 -5.77 -2.29
CA VAL A 134 -7.15 -5.69 -2.56
C VAL A 134 -7.74 -7.08 -2.38
N TYR A 135 -8.83 -7.17 -1.62
CA TYR A 135 -9.49 -8.44 -1.30
C TYR A 135 -10.93 -8.45 -1.82
N HIS A 136 -11.35 -9.62 -2.29
CA HIS A 136 -12.72 -9.82 -2.76
C HIS A 136 -13.27 -11.18 -2.33
N ASN A 137 -14.60 -11.28 -2.26
CA ASN A 137 -15.30 -12.51 -1.87
C ASN A 137 -15.56 -13.48 -3.05
N GLU A 138 -15.22 -13.08 -4.27
CA GLU A 138 -15.35 -13.84 -5.51
C GLU A 138 -14.04 -13.76 -6.29
N PRO A 139 -13.81 -14.62 -7.30
CA PRO A 139 -12.66 -14.47 -8.20
C PRO A 139 -12.62 -13.06 -8.79
N LEU A 140 -11.46 -12.42 -8.73
CA LEU A 140 -11.27 -11.03 -9.14
C LEU A 140 -10.30 -10.98 -10.31
N GLN A 141 -10.79 -10.59 -11.47
CA GLN A 141 -9.98 -10.33 -12.65
C GLN A 141 -10.05 -8.84 -13.02
N LEU A 142 -8.89 -8.22 -13.11
CA LEU A 142 -8.77 -6.86 -13.62
C LEU A 142 -8.36 -6.90 -15.10
N ALA A 143 -8.85 -5.93 -15.87
CA ALA A 143 -8.37 -5.72 -17.23
C ALA A 143 -6.90 -5.25 -17.20
N GLU A 144 -6.14 -5.49 -18.27
CA GLU A 144 -4.75 -5.05 -18.40
C GLU A 144 -4.59 -3.54 -18.14
N TYR A 145 -5.48 -2.74 -18.66
CA TYR A 145 -5.56 -1.30 -18.39
C TYR A 145 -5.65 -0.95 -16.91
N ASP A 146 -6.36 -1.75 -16.14
CA ASP A 146 -6.56 -1.50 -14.72
C ASP A 146 -5.31 -1.88 -13.94
N MET A 147 -4.63 -2.96 -14.35
CA MET A 147 -3.33 -3.35 -13.81
C MET A 147 -2.29 -2.25 -14.03
N ASP A 148 -2.23 -1.67 -15.23
CA ASP A 148 -1.33 -0.55 -15.57
C ASP A 148 -1.66 0.69 -14.74
N SER A 149 -2.94 1.00 -14.57
CA SER A 149 -3.39 2.14 -13.76
C SER A 149 -3.00 1.99 -12.30
N PHE A 150 -3.14 0.78 -11.74
CA PHE A 150 -2.64 0.48 -10.38
C PHE A 150 -1.13 0.60 -10.28
N ALA A 151 -0.39 0.14 -11.28
CA ALA A 151 1.07 0.26 -11.29
C ALA A 151 1.51 1.74 -11.26
N VAL A 152 0.83 2.61 -12.02
CA VAL A 152 1.07 4.07 -12.00
C VAL A 152 0.72 4.66 -10.63
N LEU A 153 -0.46 4.32 -10.08
CA LEU A 153 -0.92 4.79 -8.78
C LEU A 153 0.09 4.45 -7.68
N ASN A 154 0.57 3.21 -7.66
CA ASN A 154 1.51 2.72 -6.65
C ASN A 154 2.89 3.40 -6.73
N ARG A 155 3.35 3.72 -7.94
CA ARG A 155 4.58 4.51 -8.13
C ARG A 155 4.41 5.95 -7.64
N LEU A 156 3.26 6.58 -7.92
CA LEU A 156 2.95 7.91 -7.40
C LEU A 156 2.88 7.91 -5.87
N LEU A 157 2.26 6.89 -5.29
CA LEU A 157 2.19 6.74 -3.84
C LEU A 157 3.58 6.57 -3.22
N GLY A 158 4.46 5.79 -3.85
CA GLY A 158 5.85 5.66 -3.42
C GLY A 158 6.60 6.99 -3.39
N LEU A 159 6.41 7.84 -4.42
CA LEU A 159 6.98 9.19 -4.45
C LEU A 159 6.42 10.10 -3.36
N VAL A 160 5.13 10.01 -3.07
CA VAL A 160 4.48 10.76 -1.98
C VAL A 160 5.06 10.37 -0.63
N ILE A 161 5.23 9.07 -0.37
CA ILE A 161 5.81 8.55 0.87
C ILE A 161 7.26 9.04 1.03
N GLU A 162 8.08 8.94 -0.04
CA GLU A 162 9.47 9.43 -0.03
C GLU A 162 9.53 10.93 0.25
N HIS A 163 8.71 11.72 -0.45
CA HIS A 163 8.65 13.17 -0.28
C HIS A 163 8.29 13.56 1.17
N HIS A 164 7.30 12.89 1.75
CA HIS A 164 6.89 13.14 3.14
C HIS A 164 8.01 12.79 4.13
N GLY A 165 8.70 11.67 3.92
CA GLY A 165 9.87 11.29 4.71
C GLY A 165 11.00 12.32 4.66
N MET A 166 11.32 12.84 3.48
CA MET A 166 12.33 13.91 3.31
C MET A 166 11.91 15.21 3.99
N LYS A 167 10.64 15.60 3.90
CA LYS A 167 10.11 16.79 4.57
C LYS A 167 10.26 16.68 6.08
N ASN A 168 9.84 15.56 6.67
CA ASN A 168 9.97 15.32 8.11
C ASN A 168 11.44 15.35 8.55
N PHE A 169 12.35 14.73 7.78
CA PHE A 169 13.80 14.77 8.06
C PHE A 169 14.32 16.21 8.07
N ILE A 170 13.95 17.06 7.10
CA ILE A 170 14.35 18.47 7.06
C ILE A 170 13.82 19.23 8.27
N ASP A 171 12.59 19.00 8.66
CA ASP A 171 11.96 19.67 9.81
C ASP A 171 12.61 19.22 11.14
N ASP A 172 12.98 17.96 11.28
CA ASP A 172 13.75 17.43 12.41
C ASP A 172 15.15 18.06 12.50
N VAL A 173 15.84 18.18 11.36
CA VAL A 173 17.15 18.85 11.28
C VAL A 173 17.02 20.31 11.69
N LYS A 174 16.05 21.06 11.13
CA LYS A 174 15.82 22.47 11.51
C LYS A 174 15.53 22.62 13.00
N SER A 175 14.67 21.76 13.56
CA SER A 175 14.35 21.74 14.98
C SER A 175 15.58 21.50 15.84
N SER A 176 16.43 20.55 15.43
CA SER A 176 17.69 20.25 16.11
C SER A 176 18.66 21.45 16.11
N PHE A 177 18.78 22.17 14.98
CA PHE A 177 19.57 23.38 14.90
C PHE A 177 19.01 24.54 15.72
N SER A 178 17.67 24.69 15.74
CA SER A 178 17.00 25.75 16.52
C SER A 178 17.16 25.56 18.03
N ASN A 179 17.42 24.34 18.48
CA ASN A 179 17.62 24.00 19.89
C ASN A 179 19.11 24.01 20.31
N LEU A 180 20.03 24.30 19.38
CA LEU A 180 21.44 24.41 19.72
C LEU A 180 21.71 25.70 20.53
N PRO A 181 22.51 25.64 21.63
CA PRO A 181 22.93 26.83 22.35
C PRO A 181 23.67 27.79 21.43
N LEU A 182 23.38 29.10 21.51
CA LEU A 182 23.98 30.17 20.69
C LEU A 182 25.51 30.08 20.62
N ARG A 183 26.19 29.58 21.65
CA ARG A 183 27.65 29.37 21.69
C ARG A 183 28.16 28.35 20.65
N MET A 184 27.34 27.45 20.17
CA MET A 184 27.71 26.46 19.13
C MET A 184 27.51 27.01 17.72
N LEU A 185 26.64 27.99 17.55
CA LEU A 185 26.37 28.63 16.25
C LEU A 185 27.47 29.64 15.87
N GLU A 186 28.15 30.22 16.85
CA GLU A 186 29.27 31.19 16.61
C GLU A 186 30.56 30.51 16.08
N GLY A 187 30.69 29.19 16.16
CA GLY A 187 31.84 28.43 15.68
C GLY A 187 31.86 28.11 14.18
N PHE A 188 30.78 28.36 13.45
CA PHE A 188 30.64 28.07 12.01
C PHE A 188 30.77 29.30 11.10
N GLY A 189 31.12 30.46 11.67
CA GLY A 189 31.20 31.77 10.99
C GLY A 189 32.59 32.35 10.86
N SER A 190 33.65 31.53 10.81
CA SER A 190 35.02 32.01 10.56
C SER A 190 35.72 31.24 9.46
#